data_1a13de557c5936dd706eb19b6198fd6a
#
_entry.id   1a13de557c5936dd706eb19b6198fd6a
#
_cell.length_a   1.000
_cell.length_b   1.000
_cell.length_c   1.000
_cell.angle_alpha   90.00
_cell.angle_beta   90.00
_cell.angle_gamma   90.00
#
_symmetry.space_group_name_H-M   'P 1'
#
loop_
_entity.id
_entity.type
_entity.pdbx_description
1 polymer ?
#
loop_
_entity_poly.entity_id
_entity_poly.type
_entity_poly.pdbx_seq_one_letter_code
_entity_poly.pdbx_strand_id
1 'polypeptide(L)'
;MHNRKDKEFIETAEENASIIFELVYMQPLSGKLVQSPVLENKRKNWNKQMEEVRYTLIRYATDIQQGKGTDDRYRFIKESNKTIKNYMKFLGTLKGK
;
A
#
# COMPACT_ATOMS: atom_id res chain seq x y z
N MET A 1 -14.82 19.57 12.64
CA MET A 1 -14.34 20.17 11.39
C MET A 1 -12.87 19.82 11.17
N HIS A 2 -12.55 19.25 10.04
CA HIS A 2 -11.19 18.84 9.76
C HIS A 2 -10.39 20.00 9.18
N ASN A 3 -9.13 20.12 9.60
CA ASN A 3 -8.27 21.13 9.04
C ASN A 3 -7.74 20.63 7.67
N ARG A 4 -7.02 21.50 6.98
CA ARG A 4 -6.52 21.20 5.65
C ARG A 4 -5.59 19.99 5.64
N LYS A 5 -4.75 19.86 6.68
CA LYS A 5 -3.82 18.73 6.78
C LYS A 5 -4.55 17.40 6.95
N ASP A 6 -5.62 17.39 7.73
CA ASP A 6 -6.41 16.19 7.91
C ASP A 6 -7.07 15.77 6.60
N LYS A 7 -7.59 16.73 5.85
CA LYS A 7 -8.21 16.43 4.57
C LYS A 7 -7.20 15.87 3.58
N GLU A 8 -6.01 16.48 3.52
CA GLU A 8 -4.95 15.99 2.65
C GLU A 8 -4.51 14.58 3.06
N PHE A 9 -4.42 14.33 4.36
CA PHE A 9 -4.07 13.00 4.83
C PHE A 9 -5.09 11.96 4.39
N ILE A 10 -6.37 12.26 4.58
CA ILE A 10 -7.44 11.34 4.19
C ILE A 10 -7.37 11.03 2.70
N GLU A 11 -7.19 12.06 1.87
CA GLU A 11 -7.09 11.87 0.43
C GLU A 11 -5.89 11.00 0.05
N THR A 12 -4.73 11.26 0.66
CA THR A 12 -3.53 10.50 0.37
C THR A 12 -3.66 9.05 0.85
N ALA A 13 -4.25 8.86 2.03
CA ALA A 13 -4.45 7.51 2.57
C ALA A 13 -5.37 6.69 1.67
N GLU A 14 -6.46 7.30 1.21
CA GLU A 14 -7.39 6.62 0.31
C GLU A 14 -6.75 6.31 -1.03
N GLU A 15 -5.98 7.25 -1.56
CA GLU A 15 -5.26 7.05 -2.81
C GLU A 15 -4.25 5.92 -2.69
N ASN A 16 -3.45 5.92 -1.63
CA ASN A 16 -2.45 4.87 -1.43
C ASN A 16 -3.11 3.51 -1.22
N ALA A 17 -4.22 3.46 -0.48
CA ALA A 17 -4.96 2.22 -0.29
C ALA A 17 -5.47 1.67 -1.62
N SER A 18 -5.94 2.56 -2.50
CA SER A 18 -6.40 2.17 -3.83
C SER A 18 -5.26 1.64 -4.70
N ILE A 19 -4.10 2.29 -4.63
CA ILE A 19 -2.92 1.83 -5.36
C ILE A 19 -2.51 0.44 -4.88
N ILE A 20 -2.50 0.22 -3.58
CA ILE A 20 -2.16 -1.09 -3.01
C ILE A 20 -3.14 -2.16 -3.50
N PHE A 21 -4.42 -1.85 -3.50
CA PHE A 21 -5.43 -2.78 -3.98
C PHE A 21 -5.16 -3.20 -5.42
N GLU A 22 -4.85 -2.23 -6.28
CA GLU A 22 -4.51 -2.55 -7.67
C GLU A 22 -3.27 -3.41 -7.78
N LEU A 23 -2.23 -3.09 -7.01
CA LEU A 23 -0.98 -3.83 -7.07
C LEU A 23 -1.13 -5.27 -6.59
N VAL A 24 -1.99 -5.49 -5.59
CA VAL A 24 -2.17 -6.82 -5.01
C VAL A 24 -3.12 -7.68 -5.84
N TYR A 25 -4.22 -7.08 -6.31
CA TYR A 25 -5.32 -7.86 -6.89
C TYR A 25 -5.51 -7.69 -8.39
N MET A 26 -5.07 -6.58 -8.96
CA MET A 26 -5.41 -6.24 -10.32
C MET A 26 -4.23 -6.25 -11.30
N GLN A 27 -3.02 -6.44 -10.82
CA GLN A 27 -1.85 -6.51 -11.71
C GLN A 27 -1.76 -7.91 -12.32
N PRO A 28 -1.85 -8.02 -13.64
CA PRO A 28 -1.63 -9.32 -14.28
C PRO A 28 -0.15 -9.68 -14.17
N LEU A 29 0.14 -10.84 -13.63
CA LEU A 29 1.50 -11.34 -13.54
C LEU A 29 1.77 -12.19 -14.77
N SER A 30 2.96 -12.03 -15.36
CA SER A 30 3.33 -12.86 -16.51
C SER A 30 3.43 -14.31 -16.05
N GLY A 31 3.08 -15.24 -16.92
CA GLY A 31 3.13 -16.65 -16.60
C GLY A 31 4.51 -17.15 -16.23
N LYS A 32 5.55 -16.43 -16.65
CA LYS A 32 6.94 -16.81 -16.32
C LYS A 32 7.24 -16.69 -14.83
N LEU A 33 6.51 -15.84 -14.13
CA LEU A 33 6.70 -15.63 -12.72
C LEU A 33 6.23 -16.77 -11.87
N VAL A 34 5.22 -17.47 -12.34
CA VAL A 34 4.63 -18.56 -11.61
C VAL A 34 5.56 -19.76 -11.50
N GLN A 35 6.66 -19.75 -12.29
CA GLN A 35 7.55 -20.89 -12.36
C GLN A 35 8.66 -20.90 -11.31
N SER A 36 8.78 -19.83 -10.50
CA SER A 36 9.79 -19.78 -9.45
C SER A 36 9.14 -19.79 -8.08
N PRO A 37 9.25 -20.89 -7.32
CA PRO A 37 8.68 -20.95 -5.97
C PRO A 37 9.24 -19.86 -5.03
N VAL A 38 10.51 -19.50 -5.20
CA VAL A 38 11.11 -18.45 -4.37
C VAL A 38 10.48 -17.11 -4.64
N LEU A 39 10.30 -16.76 -5.92
CA LEU A 39 9.67 -15.48 -6.29
C LEU A 39 8.19 -15.46 -5.92
N GLU A 40 7.52 -16.60 -6.05
CA GLU A 40 6.12 -16.72 -5.66
C GLU A 40 5.96 -16.49 -4.15
N ASN A 41 6.85 -17.04 -3.32
CA ASN A 41 6.81 -16.80 -1.90
C ASN A 41 7.09 -15.34 -1.55
N LYS A 42 8.04 -14.71 -2.24
CA LYS A 42 8.31 -13.29 -2.03
C LYS A 42 7.09 -12.44 -2.36
N ARG A 43 6.41 -12.77 -3.45
CA ARG A 43 5.20 -12.05 -3.85
C ARG A 43 4.11 -12.20 -2.81
N LYS A 44 3.92 -13.41 -2.28
CA LYS A 44 2.92 -13.66 -1.24
C LYS A 44 3.22 -12.85 0.01
N ASN A 45 4.49 -12.82 0.41
CA ASN A 45 4.90 -12.04 1.57
C ASN A 45 4.68 -10.56 1.35
N TRP A 46 5.01 -10.06 0.15
CA TRP A 46 4.75 -8.67 -0.20
C TRP A 46 3.26 -8.35 -0.16
N ASN A 47 2.44 -9.23 -0.73
CA ASN A 47 0.99 -9.02 -0.74
C ASN A 47 0.43 -8.95 0.66
N LYS A 48 0.90 -9.82 1.55
CA LYS A 48 0.47 -9.81 2.94
C LYS A 48 0.85 -8.51 3.63
N GLN A 49 2.08 -8.05 3.43
CA GLN A 49 2.56 -6.81 4.00
C GLN A 49 1.77 -5.62 3.45
N MET A 50 1.51 -5.61 2.16
CA MET A 50 0.76 -4.53 1.53
C MET A 50 -0.67 -4.46 2.04
N GLU A 51 -1.30 -5.62 2.28
CA GLU A 51 -2.64 -5.65 2.83
C GLU A 51 -2.68 -5.07 4.25
N GLU A 52 -1.67 -5.36 5.06
CA GLU A 52 -1.58 -4.76 6.39
C GLU A 52 -1.44 -3.23 6.31
N VAL A 53 -0.65 -2.74 5.37
CA VAL A 53 -0.49 -1.31 5.15
C VAL A 53 -1.83 -0.70 4.69
N ARG A 54 -2.54 -1.35 3.79
CA ARG A 54 -3.82 -0.87 3.28
C ARG A 54 -4.85 -0.74 4.40
N TYR A 55 -4.98 -1.77 5.23
CA TYR A 55 -5.92 -1.73 6.35
C TYR A 55 -5.58 -0.62 7.34
N THR A 56 -4.30 -0.42 7.60
CA THR A 56 -3.86 0.63 8.52
C THR A 56 -4.16 2.02 7.96
N LEU A 57 -3.95 2.23 6.66
CA LEU A 57 -4.27 3.49 6.02
C LEU A 57 -5.76 3.80 6.10
N ILE A 58 -6.60 2.81 5.86
CA ILE A 58 -8.05 2.98 5.93
C ILE A 58 -8.48 3.28 7.36
N ARG A 59 -7.89 2.59 8.33
CA ARG A 59 -8.21 2.82 9.73
C ARG A 59 -7.84 4.23 10.17
N TYR A 60 -6.65 4.70 9.79
CA TYR A 60 -6.22 6.06 10.14
C TYR A 60 -7.11 7.10 9.49
N ALA A 61 -7.49 6.90 8.22
CA ALA A 61 -8.39 7.84 7.56
C ALA A 61 -9.75 7.87 8.27
N THR A 62 -10.26 6.72 8.65
CA THR A 62 -11.53 6.62 9.36
C THR A 62 -11.43 7.31 10.73
N ASP A 63 -10.34 7.07 11.45
CA ASP A 63 -10.14 7.69 12.76
C ASP A 63 -10.14 9.21 12.67
N ILE A 64 -9.46 9.75 11.65
CA ILE A 64 -9.40 11.19 11.45
C ILE A 64 -10.77 11.74 11.10
N GLN A 65 -11.54 11.04 10.29
CA GLN A 65 -12.90 11.46 9.94
C GLN A 65 -13.81 11.50 11.16
N GLN A 66 -13.50 10.68 12.18
CA GLN A 66 -14.25 10.64 13.42
C GLN A 66 -13.67 11.58 14.49
N GLY A 67 -12.73 12.43 14.13
CA GLY A 67 -12.11 13.35 15.08
C GLY A 67 -11.05 12.72 15.95
N LYS A 68 -10.66 11.50 15.69
CA LYS A 68 -9.60 10.79 16.39
C LYS A 68 -8.36 10.81 15.53
N GLY A 69 -7.22 11.02 16.10
CA GLY A 69 -5.98 10.99 15.32
C GLY A 69 -4.78 10.92 16.24
N THR A 70 -3.71 10.34 15.72
CA THR A 70 -2.44 10.28 16.42
C THR A 70 -1.36 10.94 15.56
N ASP A 71 -0.29 11.35 16.21
CA ASP A 71 0.81 12.02 15.49
C ASP A 71 1.55 11.05 14.57
N ASP A 72 1.40 9.75 14.80
CA ASP A 72 2.09 8.74 13.99
C ASP A 72 1.53 8.61 12.58
N ARG A 73 0.36 9.16 12.31
CA ARG A 73 -0.30 9.02 11.00
C ARG A 73 0.52 9.57 9.85
N TYR A 74 1.18 10.72 10.06
CA TYR A 74 1.98 11.33 8.99
C TYR A 74 3.24 10.53 8.70
N ARG A 75 3.85 9.98 9.74
CA ARG A 75 4.99 9.08 9.57
C ARG A 75 4.56 7.86 8.78
N PHE A 76 3.40 7.33 9.10
CA PHE A 76 2.90 6.12 8.45
C PHE A 76 2.64 6.36 6.96
N ILE A 77 2.16 7.55 6.58
CA ILE A 77 1.97 7.89 5.17
C ILE A 77 3.31 7.84 4.42
N LYS A 78 4.36 8.40 5.01
CA LYS A 78 5.68 8.38 4.38
C LYS A 78 6.19 6.95 4.22
N GLU A 79 5.99 6.13 5.24
CA GLU A 79 6.40 4.73 5.18
C GLU A 79 5.60 3.96 4.13
N SER A 80 4.30 4.23 4.03
CA SER A 80 3.46 3.57 3.03
C SER A 80 3.90 3.95 1.61
N ASN A 81 4.25 5.23 1.38
CA ASN A 81 4.76 5.64 0.08
C ASN A 81 6.03 4.87 -0.29
N LYS A 82 6.93 4.74 0.67
CA LYS A 82 8.19 4.03 0.45
C LYS A 82 7.95 2.55 0.17
N THR A 83 7.06 1.94 0.95
CA THR A 83 6.73 0.53 0.79
C THR A 83 6.09 0.27 -0.57
N ILE A 84 5.19 1.13 -1.00
CA ILE A 84 4.56 1.02 -2.32
C ILE A 84 5.61 1.09 -3.42
N LYS A 85 6.54 2.04 -3.34
CA LYS A 85 7.61 2.17 -4.33
C LYS A 85 8.49 0.92 -4.37
N ASN A 86 8.80 0.36 -3.21
CA ASN A 86 9.63 -0.84 -3.13
C ASN A 86 8.90 -2.03 -3.77
N TYR A 87 7.61 -2.17 -3.50
CA TYR A 87 6.84 -3.24 -4.12
C TYR A 87 6.75 -3.07 -5.63
N MET A 88 6.57 -1.83 -6.09
CA MET A 88 6.53 -1.56 -7.53
C MET A 88 7.86 -1.92 -8.19
N LYS A 89 8.98 -1.64 -7.53
CA LYS A 89 10.30 -2.06 -8.03
C LYS A 89 10.40 -3.58 -8.11
N PHE A 90 9.95 -4.26 -7.09
CA PHE A 90 9.95 -5.72 -7.08
C PHE A 90 9.13 -6.25 -8.26
N LEU A 91 7.90 -5.75 -8.43
CA LEU A 91 7.05 -6.17 -9.54
C LEU A 91 7.69 -5.85 -10.89
N GLY A 92 8.40 -4.74 -10.98
CA GLY A 92 9.11 -4.36 -12.20
C GLY A 92 10.21 -5.35 -12.58
N THR A 93 10.93 -5.89 -11.59
CA THR A 93 11.94 -6.89 -11.86
C THR A 93 11.32 -8.18 -12.42
N LEU A 94 10.07 -8.44 -12.05
CA LEU A 94 9.37 -9.63 -12.51
C LEU A 94 8.85 -9.48 -13.94
N LYS A 95 8.58 -8.25 -14.37
CA LYS A 95 8.04 -7.99 -15.70
C LYS A 95 9.12 -7.86 -16.77
N GLY A 96 10.33 -7.59 -16.40
CA GLY A 96 11.41 -7.31 -17.34
C GLY A 96 12.00 -8.52 -18.02
N LYS A 97 11.49 -9.67 -17.76
CA LYS A 97 12.05 -10.89 -18.37
C LYS A 97 10.95 -11.83 -18.79
#